data_c19a48911fda76548db492de3f46a248
#
_entry.id   c19a48911fda76548db492de3f46a248
#
_cell.length_a   1.000
_cell.length_b   1.000
_cell.length_c   1.000
_cell.angle_alpha   90.00
_cell.angle_beta   90.00
_cell.angle_gamma   90.00
#
_symmetry.space_group_name_H-M   'P 1'
#
loop_
_entity.id
_entity.type
_entity.pdbx_description
1 polymer ?
#
loop_
_entity_poly.entity_id
_entity_poly.type
_entity_poly.pdbx_seq_one_letter_code
_entity_poly.pdbx_strand_id
1 'polypeptide(L)'
;TVMAFVSLQLFGISTEKQRSALLGSVFAYPQSVDTTVSDTTSFSYIKYRLSTDRRNFILLAVPTMWTVAHSGERHHVGEAYDRIEMQKDRIVKVTRVLQRSTVPHNRKTLPTLVKYLTPNVYGQTLISDFILSPFNRHNRRFYRYRTISFFDGTTTITFRPKVKSTQLVSGMATVDTRTGKILTATFNGEYDMINFSLSVKMGTKGVSSLLPQQCALDAQFKFIGNKISSRYESTFGLPKLLADSTTNANDTLLLDRVRPYPLTPGDERIFAQHEARARKASNDTTANKRERDKAKKRWDAVGETMLGRISSDFGTEKRGSLRINPLLNPLYFGYSG
;
A
#
# COMPACT_ATOMS: atom_id res chain seq x y z
N THR A 1 27.19 -29.65 37.87
CA THR A 1 26.98 -29.98 36.42
C THR A 1 25.53 -29.75 36.10
N VAL A 2 25.21 -28.57 35.53
CA VAL A 2 23.86 -28.20 35.09
C VAL A 2 23.77 -28.60 33.63
N MET A 3 23.00 -29.65 33.33
CA MET A 3 22.63 -29.99 31.97
C MET A 3 21.61 -28.97 31.48
N ALA A 4 22.05 -28.08 30.58
CA ALA A 4 21.14 -27.25 29.77
C ALA A 4 20.47 -28.14 28.74
N PHE A 5 19.17 -28.44 28.95
CA PHE A 5 18.32 -28.99 27.91
C PHE A 5 18.06 -27.88 26.88
N VAL A 6 18.87 -27.89 25.82
CA VAL A 6 18.53 -27.20 24.60
C VAL A 6 17.36 -27.97 23.97
N SER A 7 16.17 -27.47 24.06
CA SER A 7 15.01 -28.00 23.34
C SER A 7 15.25 -27.78 21.86
N LEU A 8 15.80 -28.81 21.19
CA LEU A 8 15.85 -28.90 19.74
C LEU A 8 14.40 -28.98 19.25
N GLN A 9 13.84 -27.86 18.78
CA GLN A 9 12.58 -27.89 18.05
C GLN A 9 12.86 -28.67 16.75
N LEU A 10 12.40 -29.91 16.71
CA LEU A 10 12.48 -30.77 15.53
C LEU A 10 11.59 -30.16 14.43
N PHE A 11 12.20 -29.47 13.48
CA PHE A 11 11.56 -29.00 12.26
C PHE A 11 11.31 -30.21 11.34
N GLY A 12 10.07 -30.63 11.21
CA GLY A 12 9.70 -31.64 10.23
C GLY A 12 9.78 -31.08 8.82
N ILE A 13 10.77 -31.49 8.02
CA ILE A 13 10.74 -31.25 6.57
C ILE A 13 9.60 -32.08 6.01
N SER A 14 8.53 -31.40 5.52
CA SER A 14 7.38 -32.09 4.95
C SER A 14 7.76 -32.84 3.67
N THR A 15 7.24 -34.04 3.54
CA THR A 15 7.40 -34.83 2.30
C THR A 15 6.78 -34.09 1.12
N GLU A 16 7.20 -34.40 -0.13
CA GLU A 16 6.65 -33.72 -1.32
C GLU A 16 5.13 -33.91 -1.45
N LYS A 17 4.62 -35.07 -1.04
CA LYS A 17 3.17 -35.35 -1.00
C LYS A 17 2.44 -34.44 0.00
N GLN A 18 2.97 -34.28 1.22
CA GLN A 18 2.40 -33.41 2.25
C GLN A 18 2.44 -31.93 1.80
N ARG A 19 3.54 -31.49 1.20
CA ARG A 19 3.67 -30.14 0.62
C ARG A 19 2.64 -29.89 -0.46
N SER A 20 2.45 -30.83 -1.38
CA SER A 20 1.49 -30.72 -2.46
C SER A 20 0.05 -30.66 -1.94
N ALA A 21 -0.29 -31.48 -0.93
CA ALA A 21 -1.59 -31.48 -0.29
C ALA A 21 -1.87 -30.14 0.41
N LEU A 22 -0.94 -29.63 1.20
CA LEU A 22 -1.07 -28.34 1.89
C LEU A 22 -1.22 -27.18 0.90
N LEU A 23 -0.41 -27.12 -0.14
CA LEU A 23 -0.56 -26.10 -1.19
C LEU A 23 -1.94 -26.22 -1.87
N GLY A 24 -2.45 -27.45 -2.08
CA GLY A 24 -3.79 -27.68 -2.57
C GLY A 24 -4.85 -27.04 -1.67
N SER A 25 -4.75 -27.24 -0.35
CA SER A 25 -5.66 -26.64 0.63
C SER A 25 -5.57 -25.12 0.63
N VAL A 26 -4.37 -24.53 0.55
CA VAL A 26 -4.18 -23.07 0.49
C VAL A 26 -4.85 -22.47 -0.75
N PHE A 27 -4.68 -23.10 -1.91
CA PHE A 27 -5.31 -22.63 -3.15
C PHE A 27 -6.83 -22.85 -3.18
N ALA A 28 -7.34 -23.83 -2.44
CA ALA A 28 -8.78 -24.11 -2.33
C ALA A 28 -9.47 -23.29 -1.23
N TYR A 29 -8.72 -22.75 -0.27
CA TYR A 29 -9.26 -22.05 0.90
C TYR A 29 -10.29 -20.96 0.55
N PRO A 30 -10.07 -20.07 -0.44
CA PRO A 30 -11.05 -19.03 -0.77
C PRO A 30 -12.41 -19.58 -1.18
N GLN A 31 -12.45 -20.79 -1.79
CA GLN A 31 -13.68 -21.44 -2.22
C GLN A 31 -14.45 -22.10 -1.06
N SER A 32 -13.76 -22.37 0.06
CA SER A 32 -14.38 -22.94 1.27
C SER A 32 -15.02 -21.88 2.17
N VAL A 33 -14.77 -20.60 1.90
CA VAL A 33 -15.36 -19.49 2.67
C VAL A 33 -16.68 -19.08 2.04
N ASP A 34 -17.73 -19.05 2.87
CA ASP A 34 -19.02 -18.55 2.43
C ASP A 34 -18.95 -17.03 2.22
N THR A 35 -19.13 -16.60 0.97
CA THR A 35 -19.10 -15.20 0.53
C THR A 35 -20.50 -14.65 0.21
N THR A 36 -21.56 -15.37 0.58
CA THR A 36 -22.94 -14.95 0.32
C THR A 36 -23.37 -13.77 1.19
N VAL A 37 -22.64 -13.52 2.27
CA VAL A 37 -22.85 -12.32 3.10
C VAL A 37 -22.50 -11.08 2.28
N SER A 38 -23.51 -10.34 1.96
CA SER A 38 -23.55 -9.15 1.10
C SER A 38 -22.63 -8.01 1.57
N ASP A 39 -22.58 -7.00 0.75
CA ASP A 39 -21.86 -5.72 0.88
C ASP A 39 -21.73 -5.25 2.33
N THR A 40 -20.52 -5.23 2.82
CA THR A 40 -20.22 -4.83 4.20
C THR A 40 -19.45 -3.51 4.17
N THR A 41 -19.93 -2.54 4.94
CA THR A 41 -19.19 -1.31 5.21
C THR A 41 -18.33 -1.50 6.44
N SER A 42 -17.06 -1.16 6.32
CA SER A 42 -16.08 -1.18 7.39
C SER A 42 -15.27 0.11 7.39
N PHE A 43 -14.39 0.27 8.36
CA PHE A 43 -13.51 1.42 8.43
C PHE A 43 -12.06 0.97 8.54
N SER A 44 -11.14 1.82 8.05
CA SER A 44 -9.71 1.62 8.18
C SER A 44 -9.03 2.86 8.71
N TYR A 45 -7.94 2.65 9.40
CA TYR A 45 -6.99 3.69 9.77
C TYR A 45 -5.68 3.44 9.03
N ILE A 46 -5.16 4.48 8.41
CA ILE A 46 -3.91 4.45 7.66
C ILE A 46 -2.98 5.51 8.24
N LYS A 47 -1.75 5.12 8.53
CA LYS A 47 -0.66 6.00 8.92
C LYS A 47 0.49 5.84 7.94
N TYR A 48 1.16 6.93 7.60
CA TYR A 48 2.31 6.87 6.72
C TYR A 48 3.37 7.88 7.10
N ARG A 49 4.61 7.53 6.74
CA ARG A 49 5.80 8.37 6.88
C ARG A 49 6.61 8.28 5.59
N LEU A 50 7.07 9.44 5.10
CA LEU A 50 7.98 9.54 3.98
C LEU A 50 9.24 10.28 4.43
N SER A 51 10.39 9.83 3.94
CA SER A 51 11.70 10.42 4.22
C SER A 51 12.47 10.59 2.92
N THR A 52 12.95 11.80 2.66
CA THR A 52 13.82 12.11 1.54
C THR A 52 15.28 12.03 2.00
N ASP A 53 15.91 10.89 1.73
CA ASP A 53 17.30 10.63 2.14
C ASP A 53 18.29 11.38 1.23
N ARG A 54 18.09 11.28 -0.08
CA ARG A 54 18.92 11.96 -1.11
C ARG A 54 18.04 12.50 -2.21
N ARG A 55 18.37 13.68 -2.71
CA ARG A 55 17.66 14.35 -3.81
C ARG A 55 18.61 15.14 -4.70
N ASN A 56 18.35 15.14 -5.99
CA ASN A 56 19.01 15.99 -6.99
C ASN A 56 17.99 16.48 -8.03
N PHE A 57 18.39 17.31 -8.98
CA PHE A 57 17.52 17.93 -9.97
C PHE A 57 16.93 16.93 -10.99
N ILE A 58 17.53 15.76 -11.18
CA ILE A 58 17.05 14.73 -12.10
C ILE A 58 15.67 14.20 -11.65
N LEU A 59 15.34 14.37 -10.36
CA LEU A 59 14.03 14.01 -9.82
C LEU A 59 12.86 14.80 -10.45
N LEU A 60 13.12 15.89 -11.19
CA LEU A 60 12.13 16.59 -12.02
C LEU A 60 11.47 15.65 -13.04
N ALA A 61 12.18 14.61 -13.48
CA ALA A 61 11.60 13.58 -14.36
C ALA A 61 10.49 12.76 -13.68
N VAL A 62 10.34 12.84 -12.35
CA VAL A 62 9.31 12.16 -11.56
C VAL A 62 8.59 13.18 -10.67
N PRO A 63 7.64 13.98 -11.21
CA PRO A 63 7.06 15.15 -10.55
C PRO A 63 6.45 14.89 -9.17
N THR A 64 5.80 13.75 -8.97
CA THR A 64 5.26 13.38 -7.64
C THR A 64 6.36 13.29 -6.60
N MET A 65 7.47 12.64 -6.94
CA MET A 65 8.62 12.49 -6.06
C MET A 65 9.37 13.80 -5.91
N TRP A 66 9.44 14.61 -6.98
CA TRP A 66 10.00 15.97 -6.92
C TRP A 66 9.25 16.82 -5.91
N THR A 67 7.91 16.87 -5.99
CA THR A 67 7.08 17.68 -5.11
C THR A 67 7.28 17.28 -3.64
N VAL A 68 7.33 15.99 -3.35
CA VAL A 68 7.59 15.48 -1.99
C VAL A 68 9.01 15.85 -1.54
N ALA A 69 10.01 15.61 -2.37
CA ALA A 69 11.40 15.79 -2.00
C ALA A 69 11.83 17.25 -1.89
N HIS A 70 11.18 18.17 -2.62
CA HIS A 70 11.54 19.60 -2.68
C HIS A 70 10.52 20.53 -2.01
N SER A 71 9.63 20.00 -1.20
CA SER A 71 8.65 20.78 -0.41
C SER A 71 9.25 21.66 0.70
N GLY A 72 10.56 21.65 0.88
CA GLY A 72 11.26 22.32 1.98
C GLY A 72 11.48 21.44 3.21
N GLU A 73 10.73 20.37 3.35
CA GLU A 73 10.88 19.37 4.42
C GLU A 73 11.43 18.05 3.87
N ARG A 74 12.16 17.32 4.71
CA ARG A 74 12.68 15.99 4.33
C ARG A 74 11.86 14.86 4.88
N HIS A 75 11.07 15.12 5.92
CA HIS A 75 10.25 14.14 6.59
C HIS A 75 8.80 14.59 6.56
N HIS A 76 7.96 13.70 6.10
CA HIS A 76 6.52 13.91 6.04
C HIS A 76 5.81 12.78 6.78
N VAL A 77 4.74 13.12 7.44
CA VAL A 77 3.84 12.18 8.11
C VAL A 77 2.41 12.49 7.73
N GLY A 78 1.58 11.48 7.81
CA GLY A 78 0.16 11.66 7.65
C GLY A 78 -0.60 10.46 8.18
N GLU A 79 -1.87 10.72 8.40
CA GLU A 79 -2.84 9.74 8.85
C GLU A 79 -4.19 9.97 8.18
N ALA A 80 -4.95 8.92 8.05
CA ALA A 80 -6.28 8.96 7.47
C ALA A 80 -7.19 7.92 8.11
N TYR A 81 -8.47 8.25 8.22
CA TYR A 81 -9.53 7.34 8.56
C TYR A 81 -10.49 7.27 7.39
N ASP A 82 -10.65 6.08 6.85
CA ASP A 82 -11.37 5.83 5.61
C ASP A 82 -12.54 4.87 5.83
N ARG A 83 -13.66 5.14 5.16
CA ARG A 83 -14.77 4.21 5.00
C ARG A 83 -14.44 3.27 3.84
N ILE A 84 -14.59 1.98 4.07
CA ILE A 84 -14.33 0.92 3.10
C ILE A 84 -15.63 0.21 2.79
N GLU A 85 -15.96 0.14 1.52
CA GLU A 85 -17.05 -0.67 1.00
C GLU A 85 -16.45 -1.95 0.41
N MET A 86 -16.88 -3.08 0.95
CA MET A 86 -16.43 -4.41 0.53
C MET A 86 -17.54 -5.12 -0.20
N GLN A 87 -17.20 -5.76 -1.31
CA GLN A 87 -18.09 -6.63 -2.06
C GLN A 87 -17.46 -8.00 -2.20
N LYS A 88 -18.14 -9.01 -1.67
CA LYS A 88 -17.64 -10.38 -1.60
C LYS A 88 -16.27 -10.45 -0.88
N ASP A 89 -15.20 -10.74 -1.62
CA ASP A 89 -13.84 -11.00 -1.13
C ASP A 89 -12.87 -9.85 -1.41
N ARG A 90 -13.36 -8.69 -1.83
CA ARG A 90 -12.51 -7.54 -2.21
C ARG A 90 -13.06 -6.21 -1.75
N ILE A 91 -12.14 -5.28 -1.55
CA ILE A 91 -12.45 -3.88 -1.32
C ILE A 91 -12.75 -3.23 -2.68
N VAL A 92 -13.94 -2.67 -2.83
CA VAL A 92 -14.40 -2.04 -4.07
C VAL A 92 -14.31 -0.52 -4.05
N LYS A 93 -14.47 0.08 -2.86
CA LYS A 93 -14.40 1.53 -2.73
C LYS A 93 -13.80 1.95 -1.39
N VAL A 94 -12.99 2.99 -1.42
CA VAL A 94 -12.41 3.64 -0.24
C VAL A 94 -12.78 5.11 -0.28
N THR A 95 -13.48 5.58 0.74
CA THR A 95 -13.92 6.98 0.86
C THR A 95 -13.26 7.60 2.08
N ARG A 96 -12.51 8.69 1.88
CA ARG A 96 -11.86 9.41 2.95
C ARG A 96 -12.85 10.11 3.85
N VAL A 97 -12.77 9.86 5.16
CA VAL A 97 -13.61 10.50 6.18
C VAL A 97 -12.81 11.58 6.91
N LEU A 98 -11.64 11.22 7.45
CA LEU A 98 -10.73 12.14 8.13
C LEU A 98 -9.31 12.01 7.59
N GLN A 99 -8.56 13.11 7.62
CA GLN A 99 -7.14 13.09 7.23
C GLN A 99 -6.35 14.19 7.93
N ARG A 100 -5.08 13.92 8.20
CA ARG A 100 -4.06 14.89 8.57
C ARG A 100 -2.78 14.54 7.84
N SER A 101 -2.16 15.50 7.17
CA SER A 101 -0.97 15.24 6.36
C SER A 101 -0.08 16.44 6.24
N THR A 102 1.22 16.22 6.33
CA THR A 102 2.25 17.20 6.02
C THR A 102 2.78 17.03 4.58
N VAL A 103 2.32 16.00 3.84
CA VAL A 103 2.70 15.77 2.45
C VAL A 103 2.01 16.81 1.56
N PRO A 104 2.74 17.54 0.72
CA PRO A 104 2.15 18.46 -0.23
C PRO A 104 1.32 17.69 -1.27
N HIS A 105 0.23 18.29 -1.74
CA HIS A 105 -0.67 17.70 -2.77
C HIS A 105 -1.19 16.29 -2.43
N ASN A 106 -1.45 16.02 -1.15
CA ASN A 106 -1.85 14.70 -0.63
C ASN A 106 -3.09 14.10 -1.32
N ARG A 107 -4.01 14.92 -1.84
CA ARG A 107 -5.24 14.47 -2.52
C ARG A 107 -4.98 13.58 -3.73
N LYS A 108 -3.85 13.79 -4.43
CA LYS A 108 -3.48 13.01 -5.64
C LYS A 108 -2.52 11.87 -5.33
N THR A 109 -1.60 12.07 -4.38
CA THR A 109 -0.54 11.11 -4.06
C THR A 109 -1.06 9.93 -3.24
N LEU A 110 -1.89 10.17 -2.24
CA LEU A 110 -2.35 9.14 -1.30
C LEU A 110 -3.30 8.08 -1.89
N PRO A 111 -4.25 8.40 -2.80
CA PRO A 111 -5.11 7.38 -3.38
C PRO A 111 -4.37 6.26 -4.11
N THR A 112 -3.23 6.59 -4.73
CA THR A 112 -2.39 5.61 -5.42
C THR A 112 -1.75 4.63 -4.42
N LEU A 113 -1.38 5.11 -3.23
CA LEU A 113 -0.73 4.31 -2.20
C LEU A 113 -1.70 3.39 -1.46
N VAL A 114 -2.95 3.77 -1.31
CA VAL A 114 -3.98 2.92 -0.68
C VAL A 114 -4.14 1.59 -1.42
N LYS A 115 -4.00 1.57 -2.74
CA LYS A 115 -4.04 0.33 -3.54
C LYS A 115 -2.99 -0.69 -3.10
N TYR A 116 -1.80 -0.24 -2.69
CA TYR A 116 -0.74 -1.12 -2.16
C TYR A 116 -1.06 -1.65 -0.76
N LEU A 117 -1.89 -0.95 0.00
CA LEU A 117 -2.28 -1.32 1.36
C LEU A 117 -3.54 -2.20 1.42
N THR A 118 -4.16 -2.46 0.28
CA THR A 118 -5.33 -3.34 0.16
C THR A 118 -5.01 -4.55 -0.72
N PRO A 119 -4.02 -5.38 -0.36
CA PRO A 119 -3.62 -6.51 -1.18
C PRO A 119 -4.70 -7.57 -1.21
N ASN A 120 -4.96 -8.14 -2.37
CA ASN A 120 -5.79 -9.32 -2.52
C ASN A 120 -4.90 -10.58 -2.55
N VAL A 121 -4.65 -11.14 -1.37
CA VAL A 121 -3.69 -12.25 -1.22
C VAL A 121 -4.09 -13.48 -2.01
N TYR A 122 -5.37 -13.79 -2.09
CA TYR A 122 -5.90 -14.94 -2.81
C TYR A 122 -6.33 -14.62 -4.26
N GLY A 123 -6.40 -13.35 -4.62
CA GLY A 123 -6.79 -12.90 -5.95
C GLY A 123 -5.76 -13.27 -7.03
N GLN A 124 -6.14 -13.11 -8.28
CA GLN A 124 -5.21 -13.31 -9.40
C GLN A 124 -4.04 -12.32 -9.33
N THR A 125 -4.33 -11.08 -8.98
CA THR A 125 -3.33 -10.05 -8.69
C THR A 125 -3.32 -9.72 -7.21
N LEU A 126 -2.13 -9.56 -6.65
CA LEU A 126 -1.90 -9.20 -5.26
C LEU A 126 -2.14 -7.71 -5.03
N ILE A 127 -1.58 -6.88 -5.91
CA ILE A 127 -1.62 -5.42 -5.81
C ILE A 127 -1.97 -4.87 -7.20
N SER A 128 -2.98 -4.01 -7.25
CA SER A 128 -3.50 -3.48 -8.52
C SER A 128 -3.76 -4.62 -9.53
N ASP A 129 -3.66 -4.34 -10.80
CA ASP A 129 -3.84 -5.34 -11.86
C ASP A 129 -2.49 -5.86 -12.40
N PHE A 130 -1.41 -5.69 -11.66
CA PHE A 130 -0.06 -5.90 -12.16
C PHE A 130 0.74 -6.98 -11.44
N ILE A 131 0.81 -6.98 -10.12
CA ILE A 131 1.62 -7.93 -9.35
C ILE A 131 0.81 -9.21 -9.12
N LEU A 132 1.32 -10.33 -9.61
CA LEU A 132 0.64 -11.63 -9.50
C LEU A 132 0.77 -12.21 -8.09
N SER A 133 -0.37 -12.66 -7.53
CA SER A 133 -0.35 -13.31 -6.22
C SER A 133 0.24 -14.73 -6.32
N PRO A 134 1.18 -15.10 -5.42
CA PRO A 134 1.69 -16.46 -5.33
C PRO A 134 0.65 -17.46 -4.80
N PHE A 135 -0.43 -16.99 -4.20
CA PHE A 135 -1.47 -17.84 -3.59
C PHE A 135 -2.72 -17.99 -4.47
N ASN A 136 -2.66 -17.55 -5.72
CA ASN A 136 -3.67 -17.85 -6.72
C ASN A 136 -3.30 -19.10 -7.52
N ARG A 137 -4.27 -20.02 -7.72
CA ARG A 137 -4.06 -21.30 -8.43
C ARG A 137 -3.49 -21.13 -9.84
N HIS A 138 -3.94 -20.10 -10.58
CA HIS A 138 -3.49 -19.83 -11.95
C HIS A 138 -2.02 -19.39 -12.01
N ASN A 139 -1.52 -18.78 -10.93
CA ASN A 139 -0.15 -18.27 -10.86
C ASN A 139 0.86 -19.29 -10.32
N ARG A 140 0.39 -20.47 -9.82
CA ARG A 140 1.24 -21.50 -9.23
C ARG A 140 2.42 -21.87 -10.13
N ARG A 141 2.24 -21.90 -11.42
CA ARG A 141 3.28 -22.24 -12.40
C ARG A 141 4.49 -21.31 -12.41
N PHE A 142 4.34 -20.07 -11.97
CA PHE A 142 5.41 -19.05 -11.95
C PHE A 142 6.27 -19.09 -10.69
N TYR A 143 5.87 -19.87 -9.67
CA TYR A 143 6.52 -19.89 -8.36
C TYR A 143 7.08 -21.26 -8.00
N ARG A 144 8.12 -21.25 -7.16
CA ARG A 144 8.64 -22.42 -6.42
C ARG A 144 8.29 -22.25 -4.97
N TYR A 145 7.81 -23.32 -4.32
CA TYR A 145 7.39 -23.32 -2.92
C TYR A 145 8.24 -24.28 -2.11
N ARG A 146 8.55 -23.88 -0.86
CA ARG A 146 9.13 -24.74 0.18
C ARG A 146 8.26 -24.60 1.42
N THR A 147 8.10 -25.67 2.18
CA THR A 147 7.26 -25.69 3.38
C THR A 147 8.05 -26.22 4.56
N ILE A 148 7.82 -25.62 5.74
CA ILE A 148 8.36 -26.06 7.03
C ILE A 148 7.17 -26.04 7.99
N SER A 149 6.81 -27.20 8.52
CA SER A 149 5.69 -27.37 9.46
C SER A 149 6.17 -27.31 10.91
N PHE A 150 5.35 -26.73 11.79
CA PHE A 150 5.60 -26.59 13.21
C PHE A 150 4.58 -27.40 14.02
N PHE A 151 4.93 -27.73 15.26
CA PHE A 151 4.07 -28.50 16.15
C PHE A 151 2.82 -27.72 16.63
N ASP A 152 2.83 -26.41 16.54
CA ASP A 152 1.69 -25.54 16.87
C ASP A 152 0.54 -25.59 15.86
N GLY A 153 0.61 -26.46 14.86
CA GLY A 153 -0.39 -26.58 13.81
C GLY A 153 -0.23 -25.55 12.69
N THR A 154 0.86 -24.80 12.66
CA THR A 154 1.17 -23.86 11.58
C THR A 154 2.20 -24.41 10.62
N THR A 155 2.22 -23.91 9.41
CA THR A 155 3.25 -24.19 8.41
C THR A 155 3.69 -22.89 7.74
N THR A 156 5.00 -22.70 7.68
CA THR A 156 5.58 -21.62 6.88
C THR A 156 5.80 -22.08 5.44
N ILE A 157 5.25 -21.34 4.50
CA ILE A 157 5.44 -21.52 3.07
C ILE A 157 6.34 -20.40 2.56
N THR A 158 7.51 -20.74 2.07
CA THR A 158 8.39 -19.80 1.36
C THR A 158 8.13 -19.93 -0.13
N PHE A 159 7.96 -18.82 -0.81
CA PHE A 159 7.75 -18.78 -2.27
C PHE A 159 8.76 -17.87 -2.96
N ARG A 160 9.20 -18.30 -4.13
CA ARG A 160 10.14 -17.56 -4.98
C ARG A 160 9.75 -17.67 -6.44
N PRO A 161 9.91 -16.59 -7.23
CA PRO A 161 9.72 -16.64 -8.68
C PRO A 161 10.62 -17.69 -9.34
N LYS A 162 10.12 -18.35 -10.39
CA LYS A 162 10.93 -19.20 -11.27
C LYS A 162 11.74 -18.41 -12.29
N VAL A 163 11.21 -17.23 -12.64
CA VAL A 163 11.83 -16.30 -13.60
C VAL A 163 11.92 -14.91 -12.99
N LYS A 164 12.91 -14.13 -13.40
CA LYS A 164 13.05 -12.74 -12.95
C LYS A 164 12.00 -11.88 -13.67
N SER A 165 11.09 -11.28 -12.92
CA SER A 165 10.03 -10.39 -13.43
C SER A 165 9.57 -9.46 -12.32
N THR A 166 9.29 -8.21 -12.65
CA THR A 166 8.71 -7.21 -11.74
C THR A 166 7.23 -7.48 -11.41
N GLN A 167 6.58 -8.39 -12.13
CA GLN A 167 5.23 -8.84 -11.82
C GLN A 167 5.18 -9.93 -10.73
N LEU A 168 6.33 -10.47 -10.35
CA LEU A 168 6.44 -11.57 -9.42
C LEU A 168 7.13 -11.13 -8.13
N VAL A 169 6.67 -11.69 -7.01
CA VAL A 169 7.17 -11.38 -5.67
C VAL A 169 7.79 -12.63 -5.03
N SER A 170 8.72 -12.42 -4.13
CA SER A 170 9.24 -13.46 -3.24
C SER A 170 8.77 -13.19 -1.81
N GLY A 171 8.80 -14.22 -0.96
CA GLY A 171 8.44 -14.01 0.43
C GLY A 171 8.10 -15.29 1.17
N MET A 172 7.34 -15.13 2.23
CA MET A 172 6.88 -16.22 3.08
C MET A 172 5.45 -15.97 3.57
N ALA A 173 4.75 -17.03 3.87
CA ALA A 173 3.44 -16.99 4.53
C ALA A 173 3.37 -18.05 5.61
N THR A 174 2.74 -17.70 6.73
CA THR A 174 2.37 -18.65 7.76
C THR A 174 0.90 -19.04 7.55
N VAL A 175 0.64 -20.33 7.48
CA VAL A 175 -0.68 -20.87 7.22
C VAL A 175 -1.09 -21.83 8.34
N ASP A 176 -2.37 -21.93 8.59
CA ASP A 176 -2.95 -23.02 9.38
C ASP A 176 -2.84 -24.30 8.58
N THR A 177 -2.14 -25.30 9.11
CA THR A 177 -1.81 -26.55 8.41
C THR A 177 -3.07 -27.36 8.08
N ARG A 178 -4.10 -27.29 8.92
CA ARG A 178 -5.33 -28.06 8.79
C ARG A 178 -6.26 -27.49 7.71
N THR A 179 -6.39 -26.16 7.67
CA THR A 179 -7.37 -25.49 6.80
C THR A 179 -6.74 -24.93 5.52
N GLY A 180 -5.43 -24.71 5.50
CA GLY A 180 -4.75 -23.99 4.44
C GLY A 180 -4.95 -22.46 4.50
N LYS A 181 -5.59 -21.94 5.55
CA LYS A 181 -5.81 -20.51 5.73
C LYS A 181 -4.48 -19.77 5.92
N ILE A 182 -4.27 -18.69 5.19
CA ILE A 182 -3.14 -17.79 5.42
C ILE A 182 -3.43 -16.92 6.65
N LEU A 183 -2.51 -16.94 7.62
CA LEU A 183 -2.57 -16.14 8.84
C LEU A 183 -1.81 -14.83 8.65
N THR A 184 -0.57 -14.94 8.18
CA THR A 184 0.30 -13.81 7.87
C THR A 184 1.08 -14.10 6.58
N ALA A 185 1.44 -13.05 5.86
CA ALA A 185 2.30 -13.17 4.68
C ALA A 185 3.19 -11.94 4.53
N THR A 186 4.39 -12.15 4.01
CA THR A 186 5.31 -11.07 3.63
C THR A 186 5.68 -11.25 2.16
N PHE A 187 5.59 -10.16 1.41
CA PHE A 187 5.86 -10.11 -0.02
C PHE A 187 6.96 -9.08 -0.28
N ASN A 188 8.00 -9.47 -0.98
CA ASN A 188 9.08 -8.59 -1.39
C ASN A 188 9.13 -8.54 -2.91
N GLY A 189 9.19 -7.36 -3.46
CA GLY A 189 9.18 -7.15 -4.89
C GLY A 189 9.75 -5.80 -5.30
N GLU A 190 9.80 -5.62 -6.60
CA GLU A 190 10.20 -4.37 -7.24
C GLU A 190 9.14 -4.01 -8.29
N TYR A 191 8.65 -2.81 -8.21
CA TYR A 191 7.72 -2.27 -9.18
C TYR A 191 8.00 -0.79 -9.40
N ASP A 192 8.21 -0.40 -10.66
CA ASP A 192 8.32 0.99 -11.07
C ASP A 192 9.38 1.79 -10.28
N MET A 193 10.61 1.26 -10.22
CA MET A 193 11.74 1.83 -9.46
C MET A 193 11.53 1.83 -7.93
N ILE A 194 10.48 1.21 -7.43
CA ILE A 194 10.19 1.08 -6.01
C ILE A 194 10.45 -0.37 -5.59
N ASN A 195 11.43 -0.55 -4.72
CA ASN A 195 11.59 -1.80 -3.98
C ASN A 195 10.67 -1.76 -2.79
N PHE A 196 9.88 -2.81 -2.57
CA PHE A 196 8.94 -2.86 -1.48
C PHE A 196 8.97 -4.17 -0.71
N SER A 197 8.61 -4.08 0.56
CA SER A 197 8.28 -5.19 1.45
C SER A 197 6.90 -4.95 2.04
N LEU A 198 5.95 -5.82 1.73
CA LEU A 198 4.58 -5.76 2.21
C LEU A 198 4.33 -6.90 3.18
N SER A 199 4.02 -6.58 4.43
CA SER A 199 3.59 -7.54 5.45
C SER A 199 2.08 -7.43 5.64
N VAL A 200 1.41 -8.58 5.66
CA VAL A 200 -0.04 -8.67 5.78
C VAL A 200 -0.39 -9.64 6.90
N LYS A 201 -1.30 -9.23 7.77
CA LYS A 201 -2.01 -10.11 8.70
C LYS A 201 -3.45 -10.24 8.21
N MET A 202 -3.88 -11.46 7.97
CA MET A 202 -5.24 -11.73 7.48
C MET A 202 -6.25 -11.69 8.62
N GLY A 203 -7.51 -11.44 8.28
CA GLY A 203 -8.61 -11.50 9.22
C GLY A 203 -8.88 -12.92 9.73
N THR A 204 -9.73 -13.04 10.75
CA THR A 204 -9.84 -14.29 11.53
C THR A 204 -10.96 -15.22 11.07
N LYS A 205 -12.14 -14.73 10.73
CA LYS A 205 -13.33 -15.55 10.49
C LYS A 205 -14.13 -15.12 9.26
N GLY A 206 -14.80 -16.07 8.61
CA GLY A 206 -15.68 -15.81 7.48
C GLY A 206 -14.98 -15.03 6.35
N VAL A 207 -15.68 -14.12 5.69
CA VAL A 207 -15.16 -13.28 4.60
C VAL A 207 -13.95 -12.47 5.04
N SER A 208 -13.87 -12.02 6.30
CA SER A 208 -12.72 -11.28 6.79
C SER A 208 -11.41 -12.09 6.72
N SER A 209 -11.49 -13.43 6.72
CA SER A 209 -10.30 -14.28 6.56
C SER A 209 -9.67 -14.24 5.16
N LEU A 210 -10.39 -13.73 4.18
CA LEU A 210 -9.90 -13.49 2.82
C LEU A 210 -9.32 -12.08 2.65
N LEU A 211 -9.57 -11.19 3.61
CA LEU A 211 -9.19 -9.79 3.58
C LEU A 211 -8.04 -9.50 4.56
N PRO A 212 -7.22 -8.49 4.28
CA PRO A 212 -6.24 -8.03 5.24
C PRO A 212 -6.91 -7.41 6.46
N GLN A 213 -6.40 -7.71 7.66
CA GLN A 213 -6.73 -7.03 8.90
C GLN A 213 -5.72 -5.92 9.21
N GLN A 214 -4.45 -6.20 8.95
CA GLN A 214 -3.35 -5.24 9.10
C GLN A 214 -2.40 -5.39 7.93
N CYS A 215 -1.90 -4.26 7.43
CA CYS A 215 -0.84 -4.22 6.43
C CYS A 215 0.24 -3.25 6.88
N ALA A 216 1.49 -3.61 6.61
CA ALA A 216 2.63 -2.72 6.72
C ALA A 216 3.43 -2.80 5.42
N LEU A 217 3.68 -1.64 4.80
CA LEU A 217 4.42 -1.51 3.56
C LEU A 217 5.64 -0.64 3.81
N ASP A 218 6.82 -1.21 3.66
CA ASP A 218 8.08 -0.49 3.55
C ASP A 218 8.45 -0.39 2.08
N ALA A 219 8.61 0.82 1.57
CA ALA A 219 8.92 1.05 0.17
C ALA A 219 10.09 2.03 0.02
N GLN A 220 10.94 1.77 -0.95
CA GLN A 220 12.12 2.58 -1.22
C GLN A 220 12.20 2.88 -2.72
N PHE A 221 11.97 4.13 -3.06
CA PHE A 221 12.22 4.64 -4.40
C PHE A 221 13.70 5.00 -4.55
N LYS A 222 14.33 4.50 -5.63
CA LYS A 222 15.71 4.81 -6.00
C LYS A 222 15.78 5.18 -7.48
N PHE A 223 16.25 6.38 -7.79
CA PHE A 223 16.38 6.83 -9.16
C PHE A 223 17.57 7.79 -9.29
N ILE A 224 18.61 7.40 -9.99
CA ILE A 224 19.81 8.20 -10.34
C ILE A 224 20.28 9.11 -9.19
N GLY A 225 20.74 8.50 -8.10
CA GLY A 225 21.23 9.20 -6.92
C GLY A 225 20.15 9.76 -5.97
N ASN A 226 18.88 9.73 -6.36
CA ASN A 226 17.76 10.06 -5.49
C ASN A 226 17.34 8.84 -4.66
N LYS A 227 16.95 9.08 -3.41
CA LYS A 227 16.44 8.06 -2.52
C LYS A 227 15.34 8.63 -1.63
N ILE A 228 14.15 8.05 -1.74
CA ILE A 228 13.00 8.36 -0.89
C ILE A 228 12.53 7.05 -0.27
N SER A 229 12.46 7.04 1.05
CA SER A 229 11.97 5.91 1.84
C SER A 229 10.58 6.23 2.36
N SER A 230 9.71 5.24 2.37
CA SER A 230 8.35 5.40 2.89
C SER A 230 7.93 4.16 3.68
N ARG A 231 7.16 4.40 4.72
CA ARG A 231 6.51 3.37 5.52
C ARG A 231 5.04 3.70 5.66
N TYR A 232 4.21 2.72 5.38
CA TYR A 232 2.76 2.81 5.50
C TYR A 232 2.28 1.68 6.41
N GLU A 233 1.32 1.99 7.27
CA GLU A 233 0.69 1.03 8.17
C GLU A 233 -0.82 1.24 8.06
N SER A 234 -1.57 0.16 7.92
CA SER A 234 -3.03 0.20 7.88
C SER A 234 -3.65 -0.87 8.76
N THR A 235 -4.76 -0.52 9.38
CA THR A 235 -5.63 -1.43 10.14
C THR A 235 -7.02 -1.35 9.57
N PHE A 236 -7.57 -2.51 9.23
CA PHE A 236 -8.89 -2.68 8.63
C PHE A 236 -9.86 -3.33 9.62
N GLY A 237 -11.14 -3.28 9.32
CA GLY A 237 -12.16 -3.89 10.16
C GLY A 237 -12.46 -3.09 11.43
N LEU A 238 -12.16 -1.80 11.44
CA LEU A 238 -12.49 -0.92 12.55
C LEU A 238 -14.01 -0.69 12.61
N PRO A 239 -14.58 -0.54 13.82
CA PRO A 239 -15.98 -0.20 13.98
C PRO A 239 -16.25 1.24 13.52
N LYS A 240 -17.51 1.55 13.23
CA LYS A 240 -17.95 2.91 12.97
C LYS A 240 -17.89 3.72 14.26
N LEU A 241 -16.91 4.60 14.39
CA LEU A 241 -16.68 5.43 15.58
C LEU A 241 -17.20 6.85 15.43
N LEU A 242 -17.55 7.29 14.20
CA LEU A 242 -17.98 8.64 13.90
C LEU A 242 -19.41 8.65 13.36
N ALA A 243 -20.13 9.74 13.66
CA ALA A 243 -21.44 10.00 13.08
C ALA A 243 -21.34 10.27 11.56
N ASP A 244 -22.40 9.98 10.81
CA ASP A 244 -22.44 10.20 9.35
C ASP A 244 -22.36 11.69 8.97
N SER A 245 -22.65 12.59 9.92
CA SER A 245 -22.62 14.04 9.76
C SER A 245 -21.23 14.67 9.93
N THR A 246 -20.15 13.88 9.96
CA THR A 246 -18.79 14.44 10.05
C THR A 246 -18.48 15.26 8.79
N THR A 247 -18.45 16.57 8.92
CA THR A 247 -18.29 17.52 7.79
C THR A 247 -16.86 18.01 7.63
N ASN A 248 -16.05 17.99 8.69
CA ASN A 248 -14.68 18.48 8.66
C ASN A 248 -13.68 17.32 8.53
N ALA A 249 -13.22 17.07 7.30
CA ALA A 249 -12.24 16.01 7.02
C ALA A 249 -10.87 16.22 7.69
N ASN A 250 -10.55 17.42 8.18
CA ASN A 250 -9.27 17.75 8.80
C ASN A 250 -9.39 17.92 10.33
N ASP A 251 -10.42 17.40 10.95
CA ASP A 251 -10.63 17.49 12.40
C ASP A 251 -9.64 16.57 13.14
N THR A 252 -8.66 17.17 13.79
CA THR A 252 -7.61 16.46 14.52
C THR A 252 -8.11 15.82 15.82
N LEU A 253 -9.12 16.41 16.47
CA LEU A 253 -9.70 15.85 17.71
C LEU A 253 -10.50 14.57 17.41
N LEU A 254 -11.19 14.54 16.27
CA LEU A 254 -11.87 13.33 15.83
C LEU A 254 -10.88 12.26 15.39
N LEU A 255 -9.76 12.63 14.76
CA LEU A 255 -8.69 11.67 14.44
C LEU A 255 -8.11 11.01 15.69
N ASP A 256 -7.90 11.78 16.78
CA ASP A 256 -7.40 11.23 18.03
C ASP A 256 -8.34 10.17 18.64
N ARG A 257 -9.65 10.31 18.44
CA ARG A 257 -10.67 9.34 18.91
C ARG A 257 -10.71 8.05 18.11
N VAL A 258 -10.46 8.12 16.80
CA VAL A 258 -10.54 6.96 15.90
C VAL A 258 -9.21 6.23 15.72
N ARG A 259 -8.13 6.82 16.21
CA ARG A 259 -6.78 6.26 16.10
C ARG A 259 -6.66 4.96 16.92
N PRO A 260 -6.30 3.81 16.31
CA PRO A 260 -6.18 2.54 17.03
C PRO A 260 -4.93 2.45 17.92
N TYR A 261 -3.95 3.31 17.70
CA TYR A 261 -2.69 3.40 18.47
C TYR A 261 -2.15 4.84 18.45
N PRO A 262 -1.45 5.29 19.51
CA PRO A 262 -0.98 6.66 19.62
C PRO A 262 0.07 7.00 18.53
N LEU A 263 0.20 8.28 18.23
CA LEU A 263 1.31 8.78 17.42
C LEU A 263 2.64 8.58 18.15
N THR A 264 3.70 8.39 17.40
CA THR A 264 5.04 8.40 18.01
C THR A 264 5.46 9.85 18.31
N PRO A 265 6.32 10.09 19.33
CA PRO A 265 6.82 11.44 19.61
C PRO A 265 7.52 12.10 18.40
N GLY A 266 8.06 11.28 17.48
CA GLY A 266 8.64 11.76 16.22
C GLY A 266 7.58 12.29 15.25
N ASP A 267 6.43 11.60 15.14
CA ASP A 267 5.33 12.04 14.27
C ASP A 267 4.70 13.33 14.79
N GLU A 268 4.50 13.42 16.11
CA GLU A 268 3.96 14.62 16.74
C GLU A 268 4.85 15.85 16.50
N ARG A 269 6.18 15.69 16.61
CA ARG A 269 7.13 16.76 16.31
C ARG A 269 7.03 17.23 14.86
N ILE A 270 6.90 16.32 13.89
CA ILE A 270 6.78 16.69 12.47
C ILE A 270 5.47 17.44 12.23
N PHE A 271 4.35 17.00 12.81
CA PHE A 271 3.09 17.73 12.73
C PHE A 271 3.19 19.12 13.35
N ALA A 272 3.73 19.23 14.57
CA ALA A 272 3.89 20.50 15.26
C ALA A 272 4.78 21.49 14.50
N GLN A 273 5.90 21.02 13.93
CA GLN A 273 6.78 21.83 13.09
C GLN A 273 6.07 22.33 11.82
N HIS A 274 5.30 21.46 11.17
CA HIS A 274 4.53 21.83 9.98
C HIS A 274 3.47 22.89 10.31
N GLU A 275 2.72 22.72 11.40
CA GLU A 275 1.73 23.71 11.85
C GLU A 275 2.34 25.04 12.26
N ALA A 276 3.47 25.01 12.96
CA ALA A 276 4.20 26.24 13.34
C ALA A 276 4.66 27.03 12.09
N ARG A 277 5.13 26.33 11.04
CA ARG A 277 5.48 26.95 9.76
C ARG A 277 4.26 27.51 9.02
N ALA A 278 3.16 26.77 9.01
CA ALA A 278 1.91 27.24 8.42
C ALA A 278 1.40 28.52 9.08
N ARG A 279 1.44 28.59 10.42
CA ARG A 279 1.09 29.79 11.20
C ARG A 279 2.01 30.99 10.88
N LYS A 280 3.34 30.77 10.83
CA LYS A 280 4.29 31.82 10.43
C LYS A 280 4.01 32.32 9.01
N ALA A 281 3.74 31.42 8.07
CA ALA A 281 3.42 31.78 6.69
C ALA A 281 2.08 32.51 6.54
N SER A 282 1.12 32.32 7.45
CA SER A 282 -0.15 33.08 7.46
C SER A 282 0.00 34.48 8.05
N ASN A 283 0.97 34.69 8.95
CA ASN A 283 1.22 35.98 9.60
C ASN A 283 2.14 36.91 8.79
N ASP A 284 2.88 36.36 7.80
CA ASP A 284 3.72 37.18 6.90
C ASP A 284 2.86 37.98 5.91
N THR A 285 3.02 39.28 5.96
CA THR A 285 2.17 40.31 5.36
C THR A 285 2.14 40.25 3.82
N THR A 286 1.04 40.66 3.27
CA THR A 286 0.41 40.66 1.93
C THR A 286 1.34 40.88 0.70
N ALA A 287 2.48 41.47 0.74
CA ALA A 287 3.35 41.72 -0.43
C ALA A 287 4.14 40.46 -0.86
N ASN A 288 4.74 39.75 0.09
CA ASN A 288 5.41 38.46 -0.15
C ASN A 288 4.43 37.32 -0.48
N LYS A 289 3.17 37.44 -0.07
CA LYS A 289 2.13 36.47 -0.33
C LYS A 289 1.78 36.40 -1.82
N ARG A 290 1.70 37.53 -2.53
CA ARG A 290 1.40 37.56 -3.97
C ARG A 290 2.48 36.91 -4.84
N GLU A 291 3.76 37.11 -4.54
CA GLU A 291 4.84 36.43 -5.29
C GLU A 291 4.94 34.95 -4.98
N ARG A 292 4.79 34.56 -3.72
CA ARG A 292 4.77 33.16 -3.29
C ARG A 292 3.54 32.43 -3.84
N ASP A 293 2.37 33.07 -3.87
CA ASP A 293 1.15 32.51 -4.46
C ASP A 293 1.25 32.37 -5.99
N LYS A 294 1.94 33.31 -6.67
CA LYS A 294 2.26 33.18 -8.11
C LYS A 294 3.25 32.04 -8.39
N ALA A 295 4.32 31.93 -7.59
CA ALA A 295 5.26 30.84 -7.70
C ALA A 295 4.59 29.49 -7.37
N LYS A 296 3.79 29.43 -6.31
CA LYS A 296 3.01 28.25 -5.92
C LYS A 296 2.00 27.85 -6.99
N LYS A 297 1.23 28.81 -7.54
CA LYS A 297 0.29 28.54 -8.64
C LYS A 297 1.00 28.05 -9.90
N ARG A 298 2.18 28.57 -10.23
CA ARG A 298 2.99 28.04 -11.34
C ARG A 298 3.45 26.62 -11.10
N TRP A 299 3.92 26.28 -9.90
CA TRP A 299 4.33 24.94 -9.54
C TRP A 299 3.14 23.98 -9.40
N ASP A 300 2.00 24.46 -8.89
CA ASP A 300 0.75 23.70 -8.84
C ASP A 300 0.24 23.40 -10.26
N ALA A 301 0.30 24.37 -11.19
CA ALA A 301 -0.07 24.18 -12.59
C ALA A 301 0.88 23.22 -13.31
N VAL A 302 2.19 23.29 -13.07
CA VAL A 302 3.17 22.31 -13.58
C VAL A 302 2.88 20.93 -13.00
N GLY A 303 2.64 20.84 -11.70
CA GLY A 303 2.25 19.59 -11.04
C GLY A 303 0.92 19.04 -11.57
N GLU A 304 -0.07 19.88 -11.84
CA GLU A 304 -1.36 19.48 -12.42
C GLU A 304 -1.25 19.04 -13.87
N THR A 305 -0.46 19.74 -14.68
CA THR A 305 -0.21 19.36 -16.09
C THR A 305 0.59 18.07 -16.18
N MET A 306 1.56 17.88 -15.28
CA MET A 306 2.42 16.69 -15.29
C MET A 306 1.84 15.49 -14.55
N LEU A 307 0.91 15.69 -13.60
CA LEU A 307 0.18 14.64 -12.88
C LEU A 307 -1.16 14.31 -13.55
N GLY A 308 -1.64 15.17 -14.44
CA GLY A 308 -2.85 14.95 -15.23
C GLY A 308 -2.60 13.95 -16.35
N ARG A 309 -3.54 13.02 -16.54
CA ARG A 309 -3.57 12.16 -17.71
C ARG A 309 -3.88 13.02 -18.94
N ILE A 310 -2.95 13.21 -19.83
CA ILE A 310 -3.18 13.86 -21.11
C ILE A 310 -3.59 12.78 -22.10
N SER A 311 -4.81 12.86 -22.61
CA SER A 311 -5.27 12.00 -23.70
C SER A 311 -5.64 12.88 -24.90
N SER A 312 -5.16 12.51 -26.06
CA SER A 312 -5.53 13.14 -27.33
C SER A 312 -5.85 12.05 -28.34
N ASP A 313 -7.05 12.13 -28.92
CA ASP A 313 -7.46 11.27 -30.03
C ASP A 313 -7.10 11.96 -31.34
N PHE A 314 -6.50 11.23 -32.26
CA PHE A 314 -6.11 11.76 -33.58
C PHE A 314 -6.53 10.84 -34.73
N GLY A 315 -6.75 11.45 -35.86
CA GLY A 315 -7.24 10.77 -37.09
C GLY A 315 -8.72 10.98 -37.35
N THR A 316 -9.08 10.97 -38.66
CA THR A 316 -10.44 11.24 -39.15
C THR A 316 -11.52 10.25 -38.69
N GLU A 317 -11.13 9.10 -38.14
CA GLU A 317 -12.04 8.07 -37.59
C GLU A 317 -11.67 7.63 -36.19
N LYS A 318 -11.00 8.47 -35.40
CA LYS A 318 -10.48 8.12 -34.06
C LYS A 318 -9.63 6.86 -34.03
N ARG A 319 -8.85 6.61 -35.07
CA ARG A 319 -8.04 5.39 -35.24
C ARG A 319 -6.80 5.35 -34.36
N GLY A 320 -6.43 6.44 -33.71
CA GLY A 320 -5.30 6.49 -32.78
C GLY A 320 -5.60 7.31 -31.56
N SER A 321 -5.11 6.89 -30.40
CA SER A 321 -5.15 7.66 -29.18
C SER A 321 -3.76 7.75 -28.56
N LEU A 322 -3.32 8.96 -28.22
CA LEU A 322 -2.13 9.20 -27.44
C LEU A 322 -2.52 9.37 -25.99
N ARG A 323 -2.04 8.49 -25.14
CA ARG A 323 -2.25 8.60 -23.68
C ARG A 323 -0.89 8.80 -23.03
N ILE A 324 -0.68 9.98 -22.47
CA ILE A 324 0.48 10.27 -21.64
C ILE A 324 0.04 10.03 -20.21
N ASN A 325 0.52 8.94 -19.62
CA ASN A 325 0.31 8.67 -18.22
C ASN A 325 1.31 9.50 -17.39
N PRO A 326 0.92 10.01 -16.21
CA PRO A 326 1.87 10.67 -15.34
C PRO A 326 3.00 9.70 -15.02
N LEU A 327 4.13 10.02 -15.46
CA LEU A 327 5.55 9.61 -15.31
C LEU A 327 5.93 8.24 -14.70
N LEU A 328 5.01 7.44 -14.23
CA LEU A 328 5.27 6.07 -13.82
C LEU A 328 5.11 5.07 -15.01
N ASN A 329 4.53 5.54 -16.14
CA ASN A 329 4.43 4.79 -17.40
C ASN A 329 4.42 5.79 -18.56
N PRO A 330 5.55 6.19 -19.11
CA PRO A 330 5.69 7.44 -19.86
C PRO A 330 4.96 7.49 -21.19
N LEU A 331 4.76 6.41 -21.93
CA LEU A 331 4.07 6.46 -23.23
C LEU A 331 3.41 5.13 -23.58
N TYR A 332 2.13 5.16 -23.83
CA TYR A 332 1.39 4.04 -24.41
C TYR A 332 0.79 4.46 -25.75
N PHE A 333 1.20 3.81 -26.83
CA PHE A 333 0.60 3.95 -28.15
C PHE A 333 -0.36 2.78 -28.40
N GLY A 334 -1.66 3.08 -28.49
CA GLY A 334 -2.66 2.11 -28.91
C GLY A 334 -3.07 2.37 -30.36
N TYR A 335 -2.98 1.35 -31.21
CA TYR A 335 -3.56 1.35 -32.53
C TYR A 335 -4.72 0.35 -32.54
N SER A 336 -5.93 0.83 -32.80
CA SER A 336 -7.09 -0.01 -33.07
C SER A 336 -7.31 -0.04 -34.57
N GLY A 337 -6.96 -1.18 -35.22
CA GLY A 337 -7.26 -1.48 -36.61
C GLY A 337 -8.73 -1.83 -36.78
#